data_9cedb116740f3a0ab6453970e950f1ef
#
_entry.id   9cedb116740f3a0ab6453970e950f1ef
#
_cell.length_a   1.000
_cell.length_b   1.000
_cell.length_c   1.000
_cell.angle_alpha   90.00
_cell.angle_beta   90.00
_cell.angle_gamma   90.00
#
_symmetry.space_group_name_H-M   'P 1'
#
loop_
_entity.id
_entity.type
_entity.pdbx_description
1 polymer ?
#
loop_
_entity_poly.entity_id
_entity_poly.type
_entity_poly.pdbx_seq_one_letter_code
_entity_poly.pdbx_strand_id
1 'polypeptide(L)'
;VLDLGCGTGSLTEILATKGYDMIGADGSAEMLEIAMEKKAQSGHDILYLLQDMREFELYGTVRAVVSVCDCVNYITDEKELEQVFRLVNNYLDPEGIFIFDFNTEYKYKEILGEQTIAEDREDCSFIWDNYYYEDESVNEYELTLFIKEQDSNLYRKYQEMHYQKAYTLDAMRELVEWSGLEFVTAYDAYTRMAPTETS
;
A
#
# COMPACT_ATOMS: atom_id res chain seq x y z
N VAL A 1 -9.88 8.67 10.91
CA VAL A 1 -9.28 8.35 9.60
C VAL A 1 -8.83 6.90 9.62
N LEU A 2 -9.14 6.13 8.57
CA LEU A 2 -8.60 4.79 8.37
C LEU A 2 -7.37 4.87 7.45
N ASP A 3 -6.27 4.25 7.87
CA ASP A 3 -5.09 3.96 7.04
C ASP A 3 -5.16 2.47 6.67
N LEU A 4 -5.55 2.17 5.41
CA LEU A 4 -5.83 0.82 4.92
C LEU A 4 -4.60 0.29 4.17
N GLY A 5 -3.99 -0.77 4.68
CA GLY A 5 -2.64 -1.21 4.31
C GLY A 5 -1.57 -0.36 5.01
N CYS A 6 -1.73 -0.14 6.32
CA CYS A 6 -0.90 0.81 7.07
C CYS A 6 0.56 0.34 7.29
N GLY A 7 0.87 -0.92 7.01
CA GLY A 7 2.18 -1.51 7.21
C GLY A 7 2.71 -1.27 8.61
N THR A 8 3.91 -0.74 8.73
CA THR A 8 4.55 -0.41 10.02
C THR A 8 4.01 0.87 10.68
N GLY A 9 2.88 1.42 10.21
CA GLY A 9 2.19 2.55 10.82
C GLY A 9 2.88 3.91 10.66
N SER A 10 3.80 4.08 9.71
CA SER A 10 4.56 5.33 9.58
C SER A 10 3.67 6.52 9.19
N LEU A 11 2.77 6.36 8.22
CA LEU A 11 1.80 7.41 7.86
C LEU A 11 0.78 7.61 8.97
N THR A 12 0.30 6.51 9.56
CA THR A 12 -0.66 6.53 10.67
C THR A 12 -0.14 7.39 11.83
N GLU A 13 1.12 7.22 12.24
CA GLU A 13 1.77 8.02 13.31
C GLU A 13 1.92 9.50 12.92
N ILE A 14 2.27 9.79 11.66
CA ILE A 14 2.38 11.17 11.18
C ILE A 14 1.00 11.86 11.24
N LEU A 15 -0.07 11.18 10.84
CA LEU A 15 -1.40 11.72 10.87
C LEU A 15 -1.92 11.88 12.31
N ALA A 16 -1.64 10.93 13.20
CA ALA A 16 -1.95 11.05 14.63
C ALA A 16 -1.24 12.27 15.27
N THR A 17 0.03 12.49 14.93
CA THR A 17 0.77 13.68 15.39
C THR A 17 0.13 15.00 14.92
N LYS A 18 -0.59 15.00 13.81
CA LYS A 18 -1.36 16.13 13.29
C LYS A 18 -2.73 16.30 13.95
N GLY A 19 -3.10 15.40 14.87
CA GLY A 19 -4.33 15.45 15.64
C GLY A 19 -5.51 14.71 15.01
N TYR A 20 -5.28 13.85 14.02
CA TYR A 20 -6.32 12.97 13.50
C TYR A 20 -6.51 11.78 14.43
N ASP A 21 -7.76 11.38 14.62
CA ASP A 21 -8.15 10.11 15.24
C ASP A 21 -7.93 8.98 14.22
N MET A 22 -7.00 8.05 14.52
CA MET A 22 -6.47 7.11 13.55
C MET A 22 -6.82 5.67 13.85
N ILE A 23 -7.21 4.97 12.79
CA ILE A 23 -7.28 3.51 12.73
C ILE A 23 -6.28 3.07 11.66
N GLY A 24 -5.38 2.15 11.96
CA GLY A 24 -4.52 1.47 10.99
C GLY A 24 -4.98 0.02 10.82
N ALA A 25 -5.15 -0.43 9.60
CA ALA A 25 -5.46 -1.82 9.28
C ALA A 25 -4.42 -2.38 8.31
N ASP A 26 -3.91 -3.57 8.60
CA ASP A 26 -2.95 -4.29 7.75
C ASP A 26 -3.13 -5.79 7.87
N GLY A 27 -2.81 -6.52 6.79
CA GLY A 27 -2.88 -8.00 6.76
C GLY A 27 -1.66 -8.69 7.38
N SER A 28 -0.55 -7.98 7.63
CA SER A 28 0.67 -8.54 8.19
C SER A 28 0.76 -8.28 9.71
N ALA A 29 0.80 -9.37 10.47
CA ALA A 29 1.01 -9.29 11.91
C ALA A 29 2.38 -8.71 12.26
N GLU A 30 3.40 -9.05 11.51
CA GLU A 30 4.78 -8.58 11.71
C GLU A 30 4.90 -7.07 11.48
N MET A 31 4.21 -6.54 10.47
CA MET A 31 4.14 -5.09 10.23
C MET A 31 3.44 -4.37 11.38
N LEU A 32 2.34 -4.94 11.85
CA LEU A 32 1.57 -4.35 12.97
C LEU A 32 2.32 -4.43 14.30
N GLU A 33 3.18 -5.42 14.54
CA GLU A 33 4.05 -5.44 15.73
C GLU A 33 4.93 -4.19 15.76
N ILE A 34 5.57 -3.83 14.64
CA ILE A 34 6.37 -2.62 14.53
C ILE A 34 5.51 -1.35 14.68
N ALA A 35 4.31 -1.34 14.13
CA ALA A 35 3.37 -0.23 14.29
C ALA A 35 2.97 -0.03 15.77
N MET A 36 2.71 -1.12 16.49
CA MET A 36 2.40 -1.07 17.92
C MET A 36 3.59 -0.63 18.78
N GLU A 37 4.83 -0.98 18.43
CA GLU A 37 6.03 -0.46 19.08
C GLU A 37 6.15 1.07 18.90
N LYS A 38 5.91 1.59 17.68
CA LYS A 38 5.88 3.03 17.41
C LYS A 38 4.80 3.73 18.22
N LYS A 39 3.59 3.19 18.26
CA LYS A 39 2.49 3.69 19.10
C LYS A 39 2.89 3.76 20.57
N ALA A 40 3.54 2.71 21.11
CA ALA A 40 3.98 2.68 22.50
C ALA A 40 5.03 3.77 22.80
N GLN A 41 5.88 4.10 21.83
CA GLN A 41 6.89 5.17 21.95
C GLN A 41 6.28 6.57 21.80
N SER A 42 5.37 6.76 20.87
CA SER A 42 4.73 8.06 20.60
C SER A 42 3.67 8.42 21.64
N GLY A 43 3.01 7.41 22.23
CA GLY A 43 1.89 7.57 23.14
C GLY A 43 0.58 8.02 22.49
N HIS A 44 0.50 7.99 21.15
CA HIS A 44 -0.73 8.31 20.44
C HIS A 44 -1.80 7.23 20.63
N ASP A 45 -3.07 7.63 20.69
CA ASP A 45 -4.21 6.70 20.77
C ASP A 45 -4.61 6.27 19.37
N ILE A 46 -3.92 5.27 18.82
CA ILE A 46 -4.16 4.70 17.50
C ILE A 46 -4.73 3.29 17.69
N LEU A 47 -5.80 2.95 16.96
CA LEU A 47 -6.32 1.58 16.90
C LEU A 47 -5.68 0.85 15.73
N TYR A 48 -4.91 -0.22 16.00
CA TYR A 48 -4.40 -1.11 14.95
C TYR A 48 -5.22 -2.39 14.88
N LEU A 49 -5.57 -2.82 13.64
CA LEU A 49 -6.39 -3.97 13.34
C LEU A 49 -5.65 -4.91 12.37
N LEU A 50 -5.51 -6.17 12.74
CA LEU A 50 -5.01 -7.21 11.84
C LEU A 50 -6.17 -7.67 10.95
N GLN A 51 -6.27 -7.14 9.75
CA GLN A 51 -7.35 -7.41 8.80
C GLN A 51 -6.87 -7.34 7.36
N ASP A 52 -7.37 -8.24 6.53
CA ASP A 52 -7.22 -8.17 5.09
C ASP A 52 -8.12 -7.06 4.52
N MET A 53 -7.59 -6.24 3.61
CA MET A 53 -8.35 -5.13 3.01
C MET A 53 -9.56 -5.60 2.19
N ARG A 54 -9.58 -6.88 1.77
CA ARG A 54 -10.70 -7.47 1.01
C ARG A 54 -11.90 -7.83 1.86
N GLU A 55 -11.75 -7.85 3.19
CA GLU A 55 -12.80 -8.27 4.13
C GLU A 55 -12.79 -7.51 5.46
N PHE A 56 -12.20 -6.30 5.48
CA PHE A 56 -12.11 -5.53 6.71
C PHE A 56 -13.48 -5.08 7.22
N GLU A 57 -13.57 -4.99 8.55
CA GLU A 57 -14.77 -4.54 9.26
C GLU A 57 -14.42 -3.45 10.27
N LEU A 58 -15.27 -2.42 10.34
CA LEU A 58 -15.18 -1.37 11.34
C LEU A 58 -16.48 -1.31 12.17
N TYR A 59 -16.37 -0.88 13.41
CA TYR A 59 -17.55 -0.68 14.29
C TYR A 59 -18.40 0.55 13.92
N GLY A 60 -17.92 1.40 13.06
CA GLY A 60 -18.60 2.62 12.62
C GLY A 60 -17.97 3.16 11.36
N THR A 61 -18.38 4.34 10.95
CA THR A 61 -17.90 5.01 9.75
C THR A 61 -16.72 5.94 10.06
N VAL A 62 -15.96 6.29 9.02
CA VAL A 62 -14.82 7.19 9.09
C VAL A 62 -14.94 8.33 8.08
N ARG A 63 -14.42 9.50 8.42
CA ARG A 63 -14.45 10.68 7.55
C ARG A 63 -13.51 10.58 6.35
N ALA A 64 -12.43 9.83 6.48
CA ALA A 64 -11.48 9.62 5.40
C ALA A 64 -10.86 8.22 5.49
N VAL A 65 -10.55 7.67 4.32
CA VAL A 65 -9.72 6.47 4.15
C VAL A 65 -8.52 6.87 3.32
N VAL A 66 -7.33 6.43 3.73
CA VAL A 66 -6.09 6.55 2.96
C VAL A 66 -5.53 5.15 2.73
N SER A 67 -4.98 4.88 1.53
CA SER A 67 -4.28 3.65 1.20
C SER A 67 -3.15 4.01 0.26
N VAL A 68 -1.93 4.04 0.77
CA VAL A 68 -0.77 4.56 0.04
C VAL A 68 0.35 3.55 -0.04
N CYS A 69 1.36 3.85 -0.85
CA CYS A 69 2.46 2.94 -1.18
C CYS A 69 1.97 1.72 -1.96
N ASP A 70 1.22 1.97 -3.03
CA ASP A 70 0.78 0.97 -4.01
C ASP A 70 0.07 -0.26 -3.42
N CYS A 71 -0.52 -0.11 -2.23
CA CYS A 71 -1.24 -1.21 -1.56
C CYS A 71 -2.31 -1.83 -2.45
N VAL A 72 -3.04 -1.03 -3.23
CA VAL A 72 -4.11 -1.52 -4.11
C VAL A 72 -3.60 -2.39 -5.26
N ASN A 73 -2.33 -2.24 -5.67
CA ASN A 73 -1.72 -3.07 -6.71
C ASN A 73 -1.48 -4.52 -6.26
N TYR A 74 -1.41 -4.78 -4.95
CA TYR A 74 -1.32 -6.15 -4.42
C TYR A 74 -2.62 -6.94 -4.61
N ILE A 75 -3.73 -6.28 -4.91
CA ILE A 75 -4.98 -6.95 -5.26
C ILE A 75 -4.98 -7.18 -6.77
N THR A 76 -4.59 -8.38 -7.18
CA THR A 76 -4.40 -8.73 -8.60
C THR A 76 -5.70 -9.12 -9.32
N ASP A 77 -6.77 -9.42 -8.60
CA ASP A 77 -8.11 -9.66 -9.16
C ASP A 77 -8.97 -8.39 -9.08
N GLU A 78 -9.51 -7.95 -10.22
CA GLU A 78 -10.32 -6.72 -10.30
C GLU A 78 -11.62 -6.79 -9.48
N LYS A 79 -12.20 -7.98 -9.32
CA LYS A 79 -13.42 -8.16 -8.51
C LYS A 79 -13.11 -8.06 -7.03
N GLU A 80 -11.93 -8.54 -6.61
CA GLU A 80 -11.47 -8.36 -5.24
C GLU A 80 -11.18 -6.87 -4.97
N LEU A 81 -10.56 -6.15 -5.91
CA LEU A 81 -10.34 -4.71 -5.78
C LEU A 81 -11.66 -3.91 -5.76
N GLU A 82 -12.63 -4.28 -6.60
CA GLU A 82 -13.99 -3.72 -6.51
C GLU A 82 -14.60 -3.95 -5.13
N GLN A 83 -14.42 -5.15 -4.56
CA GLN A 83 -14.90 -5.46 -3.20
C GLN A 83 -14.22 -4.58 -2.15
N VAL A 84 -12.91 -4.34 -2.24
CA VAL A 84 -12.21 -3.40 -1.36
C VAL A 84 -12.85 -2.01 -1.43
N PHE A 85 -13.09 -1.49 -2.63
CA PHE A 85 -13.70 -0.17 -2.80
C PHE A 85 -15.17 -0.13 -2.32
N ARG A 86 -15.92 -1.21 -2.46
CA ARG A 86 -17.27 -1.33 -1.87
C ARG A 86 -17.24 -1.29 -0.34
N LEU A 87 -16.27 -1.95 0.28
CA LEU A 87 -16.07 -1.87 1.73
C LEU A 87 -15.68 -0.46 2.16
N VAL A 88 -14.78 0.20 1.43
CA VAL A 88 -14.44 1.61 1.67
C VAL A 88 -15.71 2.48 1.61
N ASN A 89 -16.53 2.33 0.56
CA ASN A 89 -17.77 3.08 0.44
C ASN A 89 -18.75 2.80 1.61
N ASN A 90 -18.82 1.55 2.07
CA ASN A 90 -19.69 1.16 3.20
C ASN A 90 -19.29 1.83 4.51
N TYR A 91 -17.98 2.04 4.73
CA TYR A 91 -17.47 2.61 5.97
C TYR A 91 -17.11 4.10 5.88
N LEU A 92 -17.25 4.73 4.72
CA LEU A 92 -17.10 6.17 4.59
C LEU A 92 -18.34 6.91 5.08
N ASP A 93 -18.14 7.99 5.83
CA ASP A 93 -19.22 8.95 6.10
C ASP A 93 -19.73 9.55 4.79
N PRO A 94 -21.00 10.02 4.75
CA PRO A 94 -21.46 10.86 3.65
C PRO A 94 -20.52 12.05 3.43
N GLU A 95 -20.12 12.30 2.19
CA GLU A 95 -19.10 13.29 1.81
C GLU A 95 -17.70 13.01 2.41
N GLY A 96 -17.43 11.80 2.85
CA GLY A 96 -16.10 11.33 3.21
C GLY A 96 -15.21 11.22 1.97
N ILE A 97 -13.90 11.12 2.17
CA ILE A 97 -12.93 11.06 1.08
C ILE A 97 -12.10 9.78 1.15
N PHE A 98 -11.88 9.14 0.01
CA PHE A 98 -10.92 8.06 -0.17
C PHE A 98 -9.75 8.55 -1.01
N ILE A 99 -8.54 8.39 -0.50
CA ILE A 99 -7.29 8.78 -1.18
C ILE A 99 -6.41 7.55 -1.25
N PHE A 100 -5.99 7.20 -2.45
CA PHE A 100 -5.06 6.08 -2.67
C PHE A 100 -4.11 6.40 -3.82
N ASP A 101 -2.99 5.71 -3.87
CA ASP A 101 -2.09 5.70 -5.01
C ASP A 101 -2.04 4.31 -5.65
N PHE A 102 -1.60 4.25 -6.88
CA PHE A 102 -1.38 3.00 -7.59
C PHE A 102 -0.32 3.17 -8.68
N ASN A 103 0.35 2.08 -8.97
CA ASN A 103 1.31 1.98 -10.07
C ASN A 103 0.60 1.58 -11.36
N THR A 104 0.94 2.29 -12.42
CA THR A 104 0.47 2.01 -13.77
C THR A 104 1.41 1.04 -14.50
N GLU A 105 1.00 0.58 -15.69
CA GLU A 105 1.84 -0.23 -16.56
C GLU A 105 3.17 0.45 -16.88
N TYR A 106 3.17 1.76 -17.09
CA TYR A 106 4.38 2.53 -17.37
C TYR A 106 5.44 2.36 -16.27
N LYS A 107 5.02 2.36 -15.01
CA LYS A 107 5.92 2.16 -13.88
C LYS A 107 6.61 0.79 -13.93
N TYR A 108 5.85 -0.26 -14.19
CA TYR A 108 6.40 -1.61 -14.20
C TYR A 108 7.21 -1.92 -15.45
N LYS A 109 6.76 -1.46 -16.62
CA LYS A 109 7.37 -1.77 -17.91
C LYS A 109 8.59 -0.88 -18.22
N GLU A 110 8.46 0.44 -18.05
CA GLU A 110 9.44 1.40 -18.52
C GLU A 110 10.41 1.86 -17.41
N ILE A 111 9.95 1.92 -16.15
CA ILE A 111 10.77 2.39 -15.04
C ILE A 111 11.46 1.23 -14.32
N LEU A 112 10.71 0.21 -13.93
CA LEU A 112 11.27 -0.97 -13.29
C LEU A 112 11.81 -1.96 -14.31
N GLY A 113 11.02 -2.31 -15.32
CA GLY A 113 11.41 -3.24 -16.38
C GLY A 113 11.89 -4.58 -15.82
N GLU A 114 12.66 -5.31 -16.65
CA GLU A 114 13.36 -6.53 -16.23
C GLU A 114 14.75 -6.14 -15.68
N GLN A 115 14.78 -5.64 -14.46
CA GLN A 115 16.00 -5.15 -13.83
C GLN A 115 16.27 -5.83 -12.50
N THR A 116 17.56 -6.00 -12.20
CA THR A 116 18.04 -6.31 -10.86
C THR A 116 18.49 -5.02 -10.19
N ILE A 117 17.86 -4.67 -9.09
CA ILE A 117 18.21 -3.53 -8.24
C ILE A 117 18.88 -4.09 -6.98
N ALA A 118 20.07 -3.60 -6.67
CA ALA A 118 20.78 -4.04 -5.47
C ALA A 118 21.32 -2.84 -4.70
N GLU A 119 21.22 -2.93 -3.38
CA GLU A 119 21.77 -1.93 -2.47
C GLU A 119 22.48 -2.61 -1.31
N ASP A 120 23.66 -2.10 -0.98
CA ASP A 120 24.47 -2.57 0.13
C ASP A 120 24.60 -1.47 1.18
N ARG A 121 24.20 -1.78 2.42
CA ARG A 121 24.26 -0.91 3.58
C ARG A 121 25.05 -1.58 4.70
N GLU A 122 25.36 -0.83 5.75
CA GLU A 122 26.20 -1.30 6.86
C GLU A 122 25.62 -2.53 7.60
N ASP A 123 24.30 -2.56 7.73
CA ASP A 123 23.56 -3.56 8.53
C ASP A 123 22.64 -4.45 7.68
N CYS A 124 22.39 -4.09 6.45
CA CYS A 124 21.57 -4.89 5.54
C CYS A 124 21.94 -4.65 4.08
N SER A 125 21.68 -5.65 3.25
CA SER A 125 21.76 -5.53 1.79
C SER A 125 20.54 -6.19 1.17
N PHE A 126 20.13 -5.73 0.00
CA PHE A 126 19.06 -6.39 -0.74
C PHE A 126 19.38 -6.55 -2.22
N ILE A 127 18.74 -7.55 -2.80
CA ILE A 127 18.68 -7.78 -4.24
C ILE A 127 17.18 -7.88 -4.57
N TRP A 128 16.74 -7.06 -5.50
CA TRP A 128 15.38 -7.03 -6.01
C TRP A 128 15.43 -7.37 -7.49
N ASP A 129 14.94 -8.52 -7.87
CA ASP A 129 14.78 -8.96 -9.26
C ASP A 129 13.33 -8.72 -9.69
N ASN A 130 13.12 -7.94 -10.73
CA ASN A 130 11.82 -7.49 -11.20
C ASN A 130 11.49 -8.06 -12.57
N TYR A 131 10.26 -8.56 -12.74
CA TYR A 131 9.74 -9.12 -13.99
C TYR A 131 8.32 -8.64 -14.24
N TYR A 132 8.04 -8.15 -15.45
CA TYR A 132 6.71 -7.71 -15.82
C TYR A 132 6.10 -8.62 -16.89
N TYR A 133 4.98 -9.26 -16.58
CA TYR A 133 4.22 -10.13 -17.48
C TYR A 133 3.15 -9.30 -18.20
N GLU A 134 3.44 -8.85 -19.42
CA GLU A 134 2.54 -7.97 -20.21
C GLU A 134 1.16 -8.57 -20.44
N ASP A 135 1.09 -9.87 -20.78
CA ASP A 135 -0.17 -10.56 -21.09
C ASP A 135 -1.12 -10.63 -19.88
N GLU A 136 -0.59 -10.61 -18.68
CA GLU A 136 -1.34 -10.69 -17.43
C GLU A 136 -1.47 -9.32 -16.74
N SER A 137 -0.71 -8.33 -17.20
CA SER A 137 -0.54 -7.02 -16.55
C SER A 137 -0.09 -7.16 -15.09
N VAL A 138 0.76 -8.15 -14.80
CA VAL A 138 1.26 -8.46 -13.46
C VAL A 138 2.76 -8.23 -13.41
N ASN A 139 3.17 -7.50 -12.38
CA ASN A 139 4.57 -7.37 -11.99
C ASN A 139 4.88 -8.35 -10.87
N GLU A 140 5.90 -9.16 -11.05
CA GLU A 140 6.49 -10.03 -10.04
C GLU A 140 7.82 -9.45 -9.63
N TYR A 141 8.10 -9.42 -8.35
CA TYR A 141 9.47 -9.19 -7.89
C TYR A 141 9.86 -10.14 -6.78
N GLU A 142 11.08 -10.65 -6.90
CA GLU A 142 11.74 -11.43 -5.86
C GLU A 142 12.66 -10.50 -5.08
N LEU A 143 12.39 -10.36 -3.78
CA LEU A 143 13.22 -9.58 -2.87
C LEU A 143 14.06 -10.52 -2.01
N THR A 144 15.37 -10.50 -2.22
CA THR A 144 16.34 -11.17 -1.34
C THR A 144 16.94 -10.15 -0.39
N LEU A 145 16.78 -10.38 0.91
CA LEU A 145 17.33 -9.55 1.98
C LEU A 145 18.46 -10.30 2.70
N PHE A 146 19.53 -9.58 3.02
CA PHE A 146 20.60 -10.04 3.90
C PHE A 146 20.67 -9.09 5.08
N ILE A 147 20.30 -9.57 6.26
CA ILE A 147 20.26 -8.76 7.48
C ILE A 147 21.39 -9.22 8.39
N LYS A 148 22.24 -8.30 8.82
CA LYS A 148 23.37 -8.55 9.69
C LYS A 148 22.87 -8.98 11.08
N GLU A 149 23.41 -10.08 11.57
CA GLU A 149 23.14 -10.53 12.94
C GLU A 149 23.89 -9.65 13.95
N GLN A 150 23.25 -9.36 15.09
CA GLN A 150 23.88 -8.55 16.13
C GLN A 150 25.20 -9.18 16.61
N ASP A 151 26.20 -8.34 16.84
CA ASP A 151 27.53 -8.71 17.35
C ASP A 151 28.27 -9.77 16.51
N SER A 152 27.96 -9.85 15.21
CA SER A 152 28.49 -10.86 14.32
C SER A 152 28.83 -10.26 12.95
N ASN A 153 29.65 -10.98 12.16
CA ASN A 153 29.86 -10.71 10.75
C ASN A 153 29.03 -11.63 9.85
N LEU A 154 28.04 -12.31 10.41
CA LEU A 154 27.13 -13.18 9.68
C LEU A 154 25.89 -12.40 9.24
N TYR A 155 25.31 -12.83 8.15
CA TYR A 155 24.06 -12.29 7.62
C TYR A 155 23.04 -13.40 7.50
N ARG A 156 21.80 -13.10 7.89
CA ARG A 156 20.66 -13.98 7.65
C ARG A 156 19.98 -13.60 6.36
N LYS A 157 19.78 -14.58 5.50
CA LYS A 157 19.08 -14.42 4.24
C LYS A 157 17.57 -14.61 4.43
N TYR A 158 16.78 -13.70 3.86
CA TYR A 158 15.33 -13.81 3.69
C TYR A 158 15.00 -13.68 2.22
N GLN A 159 13.90 -14.29 1.78
CA GLN A 159 13.37 -14.15 0.42
C GLN A 159 11.88 -13.96 0.48
N GLU A 160 11.39 -13.02 -0.28
CA GLU A 160 9.98 -12.70 -0.41
C GLU A 160 9.64 -12.59 -1.90
N MET A 161 8.45 -13.07 -2.27
CA MET A 161 7.91 -12.98 -3.61
C MET A 161 6.66 -12.11 -3.57
N HIS A 162 6.61 -11.11 -4.42
CA HIS A 162 5.50 -10.16 -4.48
C HIS A 162 4.92 -10.12 -5.88
N TYR A 163 3.60 -9.99 -5.93
CA TYR A 163 2.83 -9.85 -7.17
C TYR A 163 1.99 -8.59 -7.08
N GLN A 164 2.07 -7.75 -8.10
CA GLN A 164 1.32 -6.50 -8.19
C GLN A 164 0.71 -6.38 -9.58
N LYS A 165 -0.58 -6.02 -9.64
CA LYS A 165 -1.25 -5.76 -10.92
C LYS A 165 -1.08 -4.32 -11.34
N ALA A 166 -0.74 -4.12 -12.62
CA ALA A 166 -0.78 -2.83 -13.26
C ALA A 166 -2.23 -2.45 -13.59
N TYR A 167 -2.65 -1.26 -13.19
CA TYR A 167 -3.97 -0.73 -13.51
C TYR A 167 -3.84 0.52 -14.39
N THR A 168 -4.74 0.68 -15.35
CA THR A 168 -4.88 1.95 -16.06
C THR A 168 -5.74 2.92 -15.24
N LEU A 169 -5.58 4.22 -15.47
CA LEU A 169 -6.41 5.23 -14.82
C LEU A 169 -7.90 5.05 -15.15
N ASP A 170 -8.23 4.65 -16.38
CA ASP A 170 -9.62 4.43 -16.78
C ASP A 170 -10.22 3.21 -16.07
N ALA A 171 -9.50 2.08 -16.00
CA ALA A 171 -9.95 0.91 -15.25
C ALA A 171 -10.14 1.24 -13.76
N MET A 172 -9.22 2.00 -13.17
CA MET A 172 -9.31 2.41 -11.78
C MET A 172 -10.51 3.33 -11.53
N ARG A 173 -10.81 4.25 -12.46
CA ARG A 173 -12.00 5.09 -12.40
C ARG A 173 -13.28 4.27 -12.46
N GLU A 174 -13.37 3.31 -13.39
CA GLU A 174 -14.53 2.42 -13.49
C GLU A 174 -14.76 1.63 -12.21
N LEU A 175 -13.70 1.07 -11.62
CA LEU A 175 -13.79 0.32 -10.34
C LEU A 175 -14.28 1.21 -9.19
N VAL A 176 -13.81 2.46 -9.11
CA VAL A 176 -14.29 3.45 -8.14
C VAL A 176 -15.78 3.70 -8.32
N GLU A 177 -16.23 3.98 -9.55
CA GLU A 177 -17.65 4.28 -9.84
C GLU A 177 -18.57 3.06 -9.63
N TRP A 178 -18.14 1.86 -10.04
CA TRP A 178 -18.91 0.62 -9.81
C TRP A 178 -19.05 0.25 -8.32
N SER A 179 -18.11 0.68 -7.50
CA SER A 179 -18.19 0.49 -6.05
C SER A 179 -19.17 1.44 -5.36
N GLY A 180 -19.73 2.43 -6.10
CA GLY A 180 -20.64 3.44 -5.59
C GLY A 180 -19.96 4.69 -5.03
N LEU A 181 -18.63 4.81 -5.20
CA LEU A 181 -17.88 6.04 -4.93
C LEU A 181 -17.95 6.99 -6.12
N GLU A 182 -17.75 8.28 -5.89
CA GLU A 182 -17.62 9.29 -6.92
C GLU A 182 -16.15 9.58 -7.21
N PHE A 183 -15.70 9.42 -8.46
CA PHE A 183 -14.35 9.79 -8.84
C PHE A 183 -14.22 11.31 -8.90
N VAL A 184 -13.36 11.89 -8.06
CA VAL A 184 -13.18 13.33 -7.96
C VAL A 184 -12.04 13.81 -8.86
N THR A 185 -10.85 13.24 -8.71
CA THR A 185 -9.65 13.64 -9.45
C THR A 185 -8.51 12.63 -9.30
N ALA A 186 -7.56 12.69 -10.23
CA ALA A 186 -6.27 12.02 -10.12
C ALA A 186 -5.13 13.01 -10.37
N TYR A 187 -4.01 12.74 -9.78
CA TYR A 187 -2.78 13.50 -9.94
C TYR A 187 -1.63 12.57 -10.30
N ASP A 188 -0.67 13.08 -11.05
CA ASP A 188 0.63 12.45 -11.18
C ASP A 188 1.30 12.37 -9.81
N ALA A 189 1.87 11.20 -9.48
CA ALA A 189 2.33 10.87 -8.13
C ALA A 189 3.27 11.96 -7.57
N TYR A 190 3.05 12.30 -6.31
CA TYR A 190 3.79 13.34 -5.56
C TYR A 190 3.68 14.76 -6.12
N THR A 191 2.78 15.01 -7.06
CA THR A 191 2.55 16.33 -7.64
C THR A 191 1.09 16.76 -7.50
N ARG A 192 0.73 17.92 -8.07
CA ARG A 192 -0.65 18.35 -8.27
C ARG A 192 -0.96 18.54 -9.78
N MET A 193 -0.17 17.90 -10.60
CA MET A 193 -0.36 17.92 -12.06
C MET A 193 -1.32 16.80 -12.46
N ALA A 194 -2.03 16.99 -13.55
CA ALA A 194 -2.86 15.91 -14.10
C ALA A 194 -1.96 14.75 -14.56
N PRO A 195 -2.45 13.50 -14.46
CA PRO A 195 -1.72 12.34 -14.97
C PRO A 195 -1.48 12.47 -16.48
N THR A 196 -0.40 11.86 -16.92
CA THR A 196 0.01 11.75 -18.33
C THR A 196 0.16 10.27 -18.70
N GLU A 197 0.50 9.99 -19.94
CA GLU A 197 0.80 8.62 -20.40
C GLU A 197 2.05 8.02 -19.71
N THR A 198 2.83 8.85 -19.04
CA THR A 198 4.07 8.46 -18.34
C THR A 198 3.96 8.60 -16.81
N SER A 199 2.75 8.73 -16.29
CA SER A 199 2.48 8.77 -14.87
C SER A 199 2.35 7.39 -14.26
#